data_222d494e75698211d1d68809a9a9d958
#
_entry.id   222d494e75698211d1d68809a9a9d958
#
_cell.length_a   1.000
_cell.length_b   1.000
_cell.length_c   1.000
_cell.angle_alpha   90.00
_cell.angle_beta   90.00
_cell.angle_gamma   90.00
#
_symmetry.space_group_name_H-M   'P 1'
#
loop_
_entity.id
_entity.type
_entity.pdbx_description
1 polymer ?
#
loop_
_entity_poly.entity_id
_entity_poly.type
_entity_poly.pdbx_seq_one_letter_code
_entity_poly.pdbx_strand_id
1 'polypeptide(L)'
;MDDEEDERTISIGKHASVGGFHVIVVADGQAVTHPLPSVGQISIGRFTGSKLVIDHDTLSRMHAIVRITPDDMTIEDLGSANGTYVRELRIKPGIQTPFSTGDVVRCGDVILIFRF
;
A
#
# COMPACT_ATOMS: atom_id res chain seq x y z
N MET A 1 9.86 21.96 -17.57
CA MET A 1 9.08 22.26 -17.27
C MET A 1 8.63 22.35 -16.66
N ASP A 2 9.22 22.00 -16.97
CA ASP A 2 8.50 22.15 -16.50
C ASP A 2 8.15 21.93 -15.96
N ASP A 3 8.30 21.19 -16.17
CA ASP A 3 7.64 21.28 -15.74
C ASP A 3 7.36 21.14 -15.23
N GLU A 4 7.50 20.54 -15.42
CA GLU A 4 6.90 20.67 -15.05
C GLU A 4 6.45 20.49 -14.58
N GLU A 5 6.87 19.96 -14.72
CA GLU A 5 6.16 19.94 -14.43
C GLU A 5 5.87 19.69 -13.89
N ASP A 6 6.22 19.09 -14.07
CA ASP A 6 5.64 19.02 -13.72
C ASP A 6 5.51 18.69 -13.11
N GLU A 7 5.72 18.15 -13.16
CA GLU A 7 5.27 18.05 -12.80
C GLU A 7 5.02 17.84 -12.08
N ARG A 8 5.16 17.29 -11.98
CA ARG A 8 4.71 17.23 -11.54
C ARG A 8 4.23 16.78 -11.02
N THR A 9 4.49 16.38 -11.34
CA THR A 9 3.90 16.02 -11.13
C THR A 9 3.82 15.57 -10.85
N ILE A 10 4.04 15.25 -11.03
CA ILE A 10 3.71 14.90 -10.98
C ILE A 10 3.69 14.52 -10.70
N SER A 11 3.94 14.35 -10.85
CA SER A 11 3.65 14.04 -10.75
C SER A 11 3.59 13.66 -10.68
N ILE A 12 3.87 13.53 -10.97
CA ILE A 12 3.65 13.12 -11.19
C ILE A 12 3.63 12.79 -11.44
N GLY A 13 3.86 12.70 -11.72
CA GLY A 13 3.64 12.35 -12.27
C GLY A 13 4.10 12.07 -12.62
N LYS A 14 4.36 11.95 -12.81
CA LYS A 14 4.86 11.83 -13.29
C LYS A 14 5.39 11.61 -12.92
N HIS A 15 5.88 11.39 -12.97
CA HIS A 15 6.26 11.21 -12.79
C HIS A 15 6.58 10.66 -12.56
N ALA A 16 6.90 10.73 -12.61
CA ALA A 16 7.04 10.14 -12.52
C ALA A 16 7.16 9.62 -12.42
N SER A 17 7.05 9.34 -12.47
CA SER A 17 7.22 8.86 -12.66
C SER A 17 7.24 8.38 -12.64
N VAL A 18 7.24 8.62 -12.73
CA VAL A 18 7.32 7.93 -12.81
C VAL A 18 6.86 6.84 -12.97
N GLY A 19 6.66 6.78 -13.46
CA GLY A 19 6.10 5.51 -13.92
C GLY A 19 6.52 4.30 -13.14
N GLY A 20 6.49 4.32 -11.93
CA GLY A 20 6.87 3.21 -11.10
C GLY A 20 5.72 2.64 -10.32
N PHE A 21 5.94 1.50 -9.73
CA PHE A 21 5.00 0.90 -8.80
C PHE A 21 4.91 1.77 -7.55
N HIS A 22 3.69 1.99 -7.08
CA HIS A 22 3.46 2.85 -5.91
C HIS A 22 2.17 2.45 -5.20
N VAL A 23 2.02 2.91 -3.97
CA VAL A 23 0.79 2.77 -3.21
C VAL A 23 0.26 4.15 -2.85
N ILE A 24 -1.04 4.31 -2.99
CA ILE A 24 -1.76 5.47 -2.51
C ILE A 24 -2.37 5.11 -1.17
N VAL A 25 -1.98 5.83 -0.12
CA VAL A 25 -2.46 5.61 1.25
C VAL A 25 -3.47 6.70 1.56
N VAL A 26 -4.70 6.30 1.88
CA VAL A 26 -5.78 7.25 2.19
C VAL A 26 -6.20 7.06 3.64
N ALA A 27 -6.08 8.12 4.42
CA ALA A 27 -6.48 8.11 5.83
C ALA A 27 -6.80 9.54 6.26
N ASP A 28 -7.80 9.71 7.10
CA ASP A 28 -8.16 10.98 7.72
C ASP A 28 -8.34 12.11 6.69
N GLY A 29 -8.95 11.79 5.56
CA GLY A 29 -9.24 12.75 4.50
C GLY A 29 -8.02 13.17 3.67
N GLN A 30 -6.89 12.48 3.81
CA GLN A 30 -5.67 12.78 3.06
C GLN A 30 -5.22 11.57 2.27
N ALA A 31 -4.59 11.82 1.13
CA ALA A 31 -4.00 10.79 0.29
C ALA A 31 -2.53 11.09 0.09
N VAL A 32 -1.69 10.10 0.35
CA VAL A 32 -0.23 10.22 0.20
C VAL A 32 0.24 9.07 -0.66
N THR A 33 1.09 9.36 -1.64
CA THR A 33 1.63 8.34 -2.53
C THR A 33 3.05 7.98 -2.10
N HIS A 34 3.31 6.68 -2.01
CA HIS A 34 4.63 6.16 -1.68
C HIS A 34 5.14 5.29 -2.82
N PRO A 35 6.34 5.55 -3.34
CA PRO A 35 6.94 4.66 -4.34
C PRO A 35 7.32 3.33 -3.70
N LEU A 36 7.19 2.26 -4.46
CA LEU A 36 7.48 0.91 -4.00
C LEU A 36 8.33 0.18 -5.03
N PRO A 37 9.13 -0.82 -4.59
CA PRO A 37 9.78 -1.71 -5.54
C PRO A 37 8.72 -2.55 -6.26
N SER A 38 8.99 -2.92 -7.49
CA SER A 38 8.06 -3.74 -8.29
C SER A 38 8.13 -5.22 -7.97
N VAL A 39 9.08 -5.64 -7.14
CA VAL A 39 9.27 -7.03 -6.71
C VAL A 39 9.78 -7.00 -5.29
N GLY A 40 9.33 -7.93 -4.46
CA GLY A 40 9.82 -8.09 -3.10
C GLY A 40 8.72 -8.12 -2.06
N GLN A 41 9.10 -7.89 -0.83
CA GLN A 41 8.17 -7.90 0.31
C GLN A 41 8.10 -6.51 0.91
N ILE A 42 6.88 -6.09 1.24
CA ILE A 42 6.62 -4.80 1.85
C ILE A 42 5.83 -5.02 3.13
N SER A 43 6.51 -4.83 4.26
CA SER A 43 5.85 -4.87 5.56
C SER A 43 5.09 -3.57 5.79
N ILE A 44 3.90 -3.68 6.40
CA ILE A 44 3.00 -2.55 6.62
C ILE A 44 2.64 -2.51 8.11
N GLY A 45 2.73 -1.35 8.72
CA GLY A 45 2.32 -1.18 10.09
C GLY A 45 2.81 0.12 10.71
N ARG A 46 2.50 0.30 12.00
CA ARG A 46 2.96 1.48 12.76
C ARG A 46 4.42 1.37 13.19
N PHE A 47 4.97 0.15 13.20
CA PHE A 47 6.36 -0.05 13.58
C PHE A 47 7.29 0.71 12.62
N THR A 48 8.21 1.48 13.17
CA THR A 48 9.11 2.32 12.37
C THR A 48 10.07 1.53 11.49
N GLY A 49 10.26 0.23 11.78
CA GLY A 49 11.03 -0.66 10.93
C GLY A 49 10.27 -1.24 9.76
N SER A 50 8.98 -0.94 9.62
CA SER A 50 8.18 -1.39 8.48
C SER A 50 8.66 -0.70 7.21
N LYS A 51 8.56 -1.40 6.07
CA LYS A 51 8.86 -0.77 4.78
C LYS A 51 7.86 0.32 4.44
N LEU A 52 6.60 0.11 4.75
CA LEU A 52 5.55 1.11 4.62
C LEU A 52 5.06 1.44 6.03
N VAL A 53 5.59 2.51 6.61
CA VAL A 53 5.21 2.94 7.94
C VAL A 53 3.96 3.81 7.83
N ILE A 54 2.90 3.39 8.50
CA ILE A 54 1.65 4.15 8.55
C ILE A 54 1.31 4.39 10.01
N ASP A 55 1.46 5.63 10.45
CA ASP A 55 1.20 6.02 11.83
C ASP A 55 -0.27 6.36 12.00
N HIS A 56 -1.09 5.31 12.13
CA HIS A 56 -2.53 5.45 12.31
C HIS A 56 -2.99 4.51 13.42
N ASP A 57 -3.87 5.00 14.28
CA ASP A 57 -4.29 4.28 15.49
C ASP A 57 -4.93 2.93 15.21
N THR A 58 -5.58 2.77 14.04
CA THR A 58 -6.26 1.52 13.70
C THR A 58 -5.33 0.46 13.13
N LEU A 59 -4.08 0.81 12.82
CA LEU A 59 -3.08 -0.17 12.40
C LEU A 59 -2.37 -0.78 13.58
N SER A 60 -2.13 -2.08 13.51
CA SER A 60 -1.22 -2.76 14.42
C SER A 60 0.22 -2.40 14.09
N ARG A 61 1.12 -2.56 15.04
CA ARG A 61 2.55 -2.28 14.81
C ARG A 61 3.08 -3.10 13.65
N MET A 62 2.78 -4.39 13.62
CA MET A 62 3.07 -5.28 12.49
C MET A 62 1.71 -5.74 11.97
N HIS A 63 1.22 -5.11 10.92
CA HIS A 63 -0.16 -5.28 10.47
C HIS A 63 -0.30 -6.30 9.35
N ALA A 64 0.49 -6.13 8.28
CA ALA A 64 0.37 -6.96 7.09
C ALA A 64 1.69 -6.99 6.32
N ILE A 65 1.81 -7.97 5.42
CA ILE A 65 2.91 -8.05 4.46
C ILE A 65 2.33 -8.21 3.07
N VAL A 66 2.80 -7.37 2.15
CA VAL A 66 2.51 -7.52 0.72
C VAL A 66 3.73 -8.17 0.07
N ARG A 67 3.47 -9.19 -0.74
CA ARG A 67 4.52 -9.86 -1.53
C ARG A 67 4.21 -9.65 -2.99
N ILE A 68 5.21 -9.17 -3.72
CA ILE A 68 5.09 -8.81 -5.13
C ILE A 68 6.07 -9.63 -5.93
N THR A 69 5.56 -10.35 -6.92
CA THR A 69 6.36 -11.06 -7.90
C THR A 69 6.04 -10.48 -9.28
N PRO A 70 6.79 -10.86 -10.35
CA PRO A 70 6.43 -10.38 -11.70
C PRO A 70 5.00 -10.76 -12.12
N ASP A 71 4.45 -11.82 -11.55
CA ASP A 71 3.14 -12.35 -11.97
C ASP A 71 2.02 -12.07 -10.99
N ASP A 72 2.33 -11.85 -9.70
CA ASP A 72 1.33 -11.85 -8.65
C ASP A 72 1.60 -10.82 -7.58
N MET A 73 0.52 -10.43 -6.89
CA MET A 73 0.59 -9.75 -5.61
C MET A 73 -0.29 -10.47 -4.62
N THR A 74 0.22 -10.64 -3.40
CA THR A 74 -0.57 -11.17 -2.29
C THR A 74 -0.40 -10.29 -1.06
N ILE A 75 -1.38 -10.34 -0.18
CA ILE A 75 -1.31 -9.69 1.13
C ILE A 75 -1.65 -10.70 2.20
N GLU A 76 -0.91 -10.63 3.29
CA GLU A 76 -1.12 -11.50 4.46
C GLU A 76 -1.30 -10.64 5.69
N ASP A 77 -2.38 -10.87 6.44
CA ASP A 77 -2.60 -10.24 7.73
C ASP A 77 -1.75 -10.92 8.79
N LEU A 78 -1.04 -10.15 9.59
CA LEU A 78 -0.12 -10.68 10.61
C LEU A 78 -0.79 -10.80 11.99
N GLY A 79 -2.08 -11.07 12.04
CA GLY A 79 -2.83 -11.14 13.29
C GLY A 79 -3.19 -9.76 13.82
N SER A 80 -3.51 -8.83 12.93
CA SER A 80 -3.81 -7.47 13.30
C SER A 80 -5.06 -7.35 14.18
N ALA A 81 -5.12 -6.31 15.00
CA ALA A 81 -6.26 -6.09 15.88
C ALA A 81 -7.54 -5.76 15.12
N ASN A 82 -7.43 -4.96 14.05
CA ASN A 82 -8.60 -4.45 13.34
C ASN A 82 -8.80 -5.07 11.96
N GLY A 83 -7.91 -5.97 11.55
CA GLY A 83 -8.07 -6.74 10.33
C GLY A 83 -7.54 -6.06 9.08
N THR A 84 -7.40 -6.89 8.05
CA THR A 84 -7.03 -6.51 6.70
C THR A 84 -8.15 -6.97 5.77
N TYR A 85 -8.51 -6.14 4.82
CA TYR A 85 -9.63 -6.37 3.92
C TYR A 85 -9.18 -6.18 2.49
N VAL A 86 -9.63 -7.05 1.59
CA VAL A 86 -9.43 -6.92 0.15
C VAL A 86 -10.81 -6.89 -0.49
N ARG A 87 -11.11 -5.82 -1.21
CA ARG A 87 -12.43 -5.60 -1.82
C ARG A 87 -13.55 -5.78 -0.79
N GLU A 88 -13.36 -5.22 0.40
CA GLU A 88 -14.29 -5.23 1.53
C GLU A 88 -14.52 -6.60 2.18
N LEU A 89 -13.73 -7.62 1.80
CA LEU A 89 -13.78 -8.93 2.43
C LEU A 89 -12.60 -9.07 3.37
N ARG A 90 -12.88 -9.36 4.64
CA ARG A 90 -11.82 -9.57 5.63
C ARG A 90 -11.05 -10.83 5.29
N ILE A 91 -9.73 -10.71 5.17
CA ILE A 91 -8.89 -11.88 4.89
C ILE A 91 -8.56 -12.61 6.20
N LYS A 92 -8.31 -13.91 6.10
CA LYS A 92 -7.91 -14.72 7.25
C LYS A 92 -6.45 -14.41 7.61
N PRO A 93 -6.15 -14.19 8.89
CA PRO A 93 -4.76 -13.99 9.30
C PRO A 93 -3.88 -15.18 8.91
N GLY A 94 -2.67 -14.88 8.49
CA GLY A 94 -1.69 -15.89 8.14
C GLY A 94 -1.86 -16.52 6.76
N ILE A 95 -2.86 -16.10 5.98
CA ILE A 95 -3.12 -16.63 4.64
C ILE A 95 -2.78 -15.58 3.60
N GLN A 96 -1.90 -15.94 2.67
CA GLN A 96 -1.58 -15.06 1.55
C GLN A 96 -2.79 -14.96 0.61
N THR A 97 -3.37 -13.77 0.51
CA THR A 97 -4.58 -13.52 -0.27
C THR A 97 -4.21 -12.73 -1.51
N PRO A 98 -4.53 -13.24 -2.72
CA PRO A 98 -4.20 -12.52 -3.95
C PRO A 98 -5.03 -11.24 -4.10
N PHE A 99 -4.42 -10.23 -4.67
CA PHE A 99 -5.11 -9.01 -5.06
C PHE A 99 -4.43 -8.41 -6.28
N SER A 100 -5.06 -7.43 -6.90
CA SER A 100 -4.59 -6.80 -8.13
C SER A 100 -4.45 -5.31 -7.96
N THR A 101 -3.67 -4.68 -8.85
CA THR A 101 -3.59 -3.22 -8.90
C THR A 101 -4.98 -2.62 -9.10
N GLY A 102 -5.25 -1.53 -8.40
CA GLY A 102 -6.55 -0.89 -8.42
C GLY A 102 -7.57 -1.45 -7.45
N ASP A 103 -7.34 -2.65 -6.90
CA ASP A 103 -8.19 -3.16 -5.83
C ASP A 103 -8.07 -2.28 -4.59
N VAL A 104 -9.19 -2.11 -3.90
CA VAL A 104 -9.18 -1.42 -2.62
C VAL A 104 -8.76 -2.41 -1.54
N VAL A 105 -7.64 -2.14 -0.91
CA VAL A 105 -7.13 -2.87 0.25
C VAL A 105 -7.31 -1.97 1.47
N ARG A 106 -7.73 -2.53 2.59
CA ARG A 106 -7.91 -1.74 3.81
C ARG A 106 -7.24 -2.43 4.98
N CYS A 107 -6.40 -1.67 5.68
CA CYS A 107 -5.76 -2.10 6.93
C CYS A 107 -6.36 -1.24 8.05
N GLY A 108 -7.15 -1.84 8.95
CA GLY A 108 -7.92 -1.05 9.89
C GLY A 108 -8.81 -0.07 9.11
N ASP A 109 -8.68 1.22 9.38
CA ASP A 109 -9.43 2.26 8.67
C ASP A 109 -8.63 2.92 7.53
N VAL A 110 -7.44 2.44 7.24
CA VAL A 110 -6.57 3.02 6.22
C VAL A 110 -6.74 2.28 4.90
N ILE A 111 -6.97 3.03 3.84
CA ILE A 111 -7.13 2.47 2.49
C ILE A 111 -5.81 2.51 1.76
N LEU A 112 -5.49 1.41 1.09
CA LEU A 112 -4.28 1.25 0.28
C LEU A 112 -4.70 0.87 -1.13
N ILE A 113 -4.20 1.60 -2.12
CA ILE A 113 -4.44 1.28 -3.53
C ILE A 113 -3.07 1.20 -4.22
N PHE A 114 -2.75 0.01 -4.73
CA PHE A 114 -1.47 -0.25 -5.40
C PHE A 114 -1.64 -0.03 -6.89
N ARG A 115 -0.69 0.69 -7.51
CA ARG A 115 -0.75 1.05 -8.93
C ARG A 115 0.63 1.07 -9.56
N PHE A 116 0.63 0.99 -10.86
CA PHE A 116 1.83 1.24 -11.67
C PHE A 116 1.80 2.64 -12.23
#